data_a50cf7fe9a83b03cefc5f0bf712c04a4
#
_entry.id   a50cf7fe9a83b03cefc5f0bf712c04a4
#
_cell.length_a   1.000
_cell.length_b   1.000
_cell.length_c   1.000
_cell.angle_alpha   90.00
_cell.angle_beta   90.00
_cell.angle_gamma   90.00
#
_symmetry.space_group_name_H-M   'P 1'
#
loop_
_entity.id
_entity.type
_entity.pdbx_description
1 polymer ?
#
loop_
_entity_poly.entity_id
_entity_poly.type
_entity_poly.pdbx_seq_one_letter_code
_entity_poly.pdbx_strand_id
1 'polypeptide(L)'
;MDNIKYQVFISSTYSDLMNERKQVLDILLMADCIPAGMENFVATDDEQFNVIKKVIDLCDYYVLILGRRYGSVNETTGISYTEMEYNYAIDKGIPVLVFALDDSVEIDDEKKEKDDIKRGKLAEFKSKAMRNRLASIWRDQSELMGKIAIAIMQAKNEIKRPGWHRGNDVEKERLLKEIDLLRKENEDLRKGIESHDDKSIDFDLLHRAAPAAQKRAGRHGKGVVHGLDREDLSPAAQGGACQHRAHAHAGENIACDKFSVFKGLRRI
;
A
#
# COMPACT_ATOMS: atom_id res chain seq x y z
N MET A 1 -0.09 -20.26 14.45
CA MET A 1 -0.79 -18.97 14.19
C MET A 1 0.28 -17.90 14.28
N ASP A 2 0.53 -17.20 13.18
CA ASP A 2 1.50 -16.12 13.16
C ASP A 2 0.96 -15.00 14.05
N ASN A 3 1.67 -14.73 15.13
CA ASN A 3 1.30 -13.71 16.10
C ASN A 3 1.74 -12.34 15.56
N ILE A 4 0.96 -11.82 14.59
CA ILE A 4 1.22 -10.52 13.96
C ILE A 4 0.64 -9.43 14.84
N LYS A 5 1.46 -8.47 15.25
CA LYS A 5 1.02 -7.27 15.95
C LYS A 5 1.04 -6.08 15.00
N TYR A 6 -0.03 -5.30 15.00
CA TYR A 6 -0.12 -4.11 14.16
C TYR A 6 0.24 -2.87 14.96
N GLN A 7 1.06 -2.01 14.38
CA GLN A 7 1.40 -0.74 14.98
C GLN A 7 0.40 0.33 14.57
N VAL A 8 -0.15 1.05 15.54
CA VAL A 8 -1.23 2.03 15.36
C VAL A 8 -0.77 3.38 15.86
N PHE A 9 -0.71 4.37 14.97
CA PHE A 9 -0.42 5.74 15.36
C PHE A 9 -1.64 6.41 15.94
N ILE A 10 -1.49 7.11 17.09
CA ILE A 10 -2.57 7.87 17.74
C ILE A 10 -2.26 9.36 17.58
N SER A 11 -3.07 10.05 16.79
CA SER A 11 -2.99 11.49 16.58
C SER A 11 -4.19 12.20 17.19
N SER A 12 -3.94 13.20 17.97
CA SER A 12 -4.94 14.14 18.51
C SER A 12 -4.24 15.37 19.09
N THR A 13 -4.99 16.40 19.39
CA THR A 13 -4.53 17.43 20.33
C THR A 13 -4.31 16.84 21.72
N TYR A 14 -3.29 17.33 22.43
CA TYR A 14 -2.90 16.76 23.73
C TYR A 14 -3.71 17.34 24.88
N SER A 15 -3.79 18.69 24.94
CA SER A 15 -4.29 19.38 26.12
C SER A 15 -5.78 19.15 26.47
N ASP A 16 -6.60 18.91 25.45
CA ASP A 16 -8.04 18.70 25.62
C ASP A 16 -8.45 17.22 25.64
N LEU A 17 -7.59 16.33 25.11
CA LEU A 17 -7.90 14.91 24.93
C LEU A 17 -6.96 13.97 25.69
N MET A 18 -6.28 14.46 26.74
CA MET A 18 -5.29 13.67 27.49
C MET A 18 -5.88 12.36 28.06
N ASN A 19 -7.09 12.42 28.63
CA ASN A 19 -7.76 11.27 29.21
C ASN A 19 -8.21 10.28 28.13
N GLU A 20 -8.76 10.80 27.04
CA GLU A 20 -9.20 10.02 25.88
C GLU A 20 -8.01 9.29 25.27
N ARG A 21 -6.87 9.96 25.06
CA ARG A 21 -5.64 9.36 24.54
C ARG A 21 -5.17 8.20 25.40
N LYS A 22 -5.13 8.37 26.73
CA LYS A 22 -4.69 7.32 27.64
C LYS A 22 -5.55 6.07 27.52
N GLN A 23 -6.87 6.23 27.45
CA GLN A 23 -7.76 5.08 27.30
C GLN A 23 -7.67 4.43 25.92
N VAL A 24 -7.43 5.22 24.86
CA VAL A 24 -7.19 4.68 23.53
C VAL A 24 -5.92 3.83 23.50
N LEU A 25 -4.86 4.26 24.20
CA LEU A 25 -3.67 3.45 24.40
C LEU A 25 -4.02 2.08 25.02
N ASP A 26 -4.79 2.08 26.11
CA ASP A 26 -5.20 0.85 26.81
C ASP A 26 -6.03 -0.08 25.89
N ILE A 27 -6.97 0.48 25.14
CA ILE A 27 -7.78 -0.29 24.17
C ILE A 27 -6.92 -0.90 23.06
N LEU A 28 -5.96 -0.16 22.52
CA LEU A 28 -5.06 -0.69 21.49
C LEU A 28 -4.19 -1.84 22.02
N LEU A 29 -3.70 -1.73 23.25
CA LEU A 29 -2.97 -2.81 23.91
C LEU A 29 -3.87 -4.04 24.12
N MET A 30 -5.12 -3.86 24.56
CA MET A 30 -6.09 -4.95 24.68
C MET A 30 -6.46 -5.58 23.34
N ALA A 31 -6.42 -4.80 22.26
CA ALA A 31 -6.63 -5.28 20.88
C ALA A 31 -5.40 -5.94 20.27
N ASP A 32 -4.37 -6.21 21.08
CA ASP A 32 -3.09 -6.80 20.67
C ASP A 32 -2.39 -5.98 19.57
N CYS A 33 -2.46 -4.63 19.69
CA CYS A 33 -1.75 -3.69 18.84
C CYS A 33 -0.55 -3.08 19.58
N ILE A 34 0.37 -2.50 18.84
CA ILE A 34 1.47 -1.68 19.33
C ILE A 34 1.08 -0.21 19.16
N PRO A 35 0.67 0.50 20.22
CA PRO A 35 0.33 1.91 20.10
C PRO A 35 1.61 2.73 19.88
N ALA A 36 1.52 3.71 19.02
CA ALA A 36 2.55 4.71 18.77
C ALA A 36 1.93 6.11 18.82
N GLY A 37 2.60 7.04 19.44
CA GLY A 37 2.08 8.40 19.59
C GLY A 37 3.16 9.35 20.10
N MET A 38 2.77 10.60 20.30
CA MET A 38 3.65 11.70 20.66
C MET A 38 3.79 11.94 22.17
N GLU A 39 3.46 10.95 23.00
CA GLU A 39 3.37 11.14 24.46
C GLU A 39 4.68 11.66 25.07
N ASN A 40 5.80 11.38 24.45
CA ASN A 40 7.13 11.75 24.95
C ASN A 40 7.82 12.86 24.14
N PHE A 41 7.16 13.42 23.14
CA PHE A 41 7.75 14.45 22.30
C PHE A 41 7.03 15.79 22.50
N VAL A 42 7.70 16.73 23.13
CA VAL A 42 7.23 18.13 23.20
C VAL A 42 7.62 18.79 21.89
N ALA A 43 6.70 18.75 20.90
CA ALA A 43 7.00 19.25 19.58
C ALA A 43 6.93 20.77 19.51
N THR A 44 8.03 21.38 19.13
CA THR A 44 8.10 22.79 18.74
C THR A 44 8.94 23.03 17.50
N ASP A 45 9.49 21.98 16.85
CA ASP A 45 10.50 22.17 15.81
C ASP A 45 10.27 21.29 14.58
N ASP A 46 10.63 21.78 13.39
CA ASP A 46 10.54 21.05 12.11
C ASP A 46 11.34 19.73 12.12
N GLU A 47 12.44 19.68 12.88
CA GLU A 47 13.21 18.44 13.06
C GLU A 47 12.40 17.37 13.78
N GLN A 48 11.55 17.74 14.73
CA GLN A 48 10.68 16.80 15.44
C GLN A 48 9.58 16.23 14.55
N PHE A 49 9.02 17.04 13.65
CA PHE A 49 8.05 16.51 12.67
C PHE A 49 8.67 15.45 11.74
N ASN A 50 9.97 15.57 11.43
CA ASN A 50 10.66 14.52 10.67
C ASN A 50 10.84 13.22 11.48
N VAL A 51 10.96 13.29 12.80
CA VAL A 51 10.93 12.10 13.66
C VAL A 51 9.54 11.46 13.66
N ILE A 52 8.48 12.27 13.77
CA ILE A 52 7.09 11.82 13.74
C ILE A 52 6.78 11.10 12.42
N LYS A 53 7.19 11.65 11.29
CA LYS A 53 7.04 11.00 9.98
C LYS A 53 7.63 9.60 9.97
N LYS A 54 8.83 9.41 10.54
CA LYS A 54 9.47 8.09 10.63
C LYS A 54 8.64 7.12 11.49
N VAL A 55 8.01 7.60 12.55
CA VAL A 55 7.14 6.76 13.38
C VAL A 55 5.87 6.41 12.62
N ILE A 56 5.25 7.37 11.92
CA ILE A 56 4.07 7.14 11.08
C ILE A 56 4.39 6.12 9.97
N ASP A 57 5.56 6.23 9.32
CA ASP A 57 5.99 5.30 8.26
C ASP A 57 6.07 3.83 8.72
N LEU A 58 6.28 3.60 10.02
CA LEU A 58 6.32 2.27 10.63
C LEU A 58 4.94 1.76 11.05
N CYS A 59 3.90 2.60 10.98
CA CYS A 59 2.57 2.25 11.46
C CYS A 59 1.73 1.59 10.36
N ASP A 60 0.93 0.62 10.77
CA ASP A 60 -0.01 -0.09 9.90
C ASP A 60 -1.33 0.66 9.77
N TYR A 61 -1.78 1.30 10.84
CA TYR A 61 -3.02 2.07 10.92
C TYR A 61 -2.77 3.39 11.62
N TYR A 62 -3.64 4.35 11.32
CA TYR A 62 -3.61 5.69 11.92
C TYR A 62 -4.98 6.01 12.52
N VAL A 63 -5.02 6.37 13.80
CA VAL A 63 -6.21 6.78 14.53
C VAL A 63 -6.14 8.27 14.77
N LEU A 64 -7.10 9.02 14.22
CA LEU A 64 -7.27 10.45 14.45
C LEU A 64 -8.43 10.70 15.41
N ILE A 65 -8.17 11.39 16.50
CA ILE A 65 -9.19 11.81 17.46
C ILE A 65 -9.27 13.33 17.42
N LEU A 66 -10.43 13.86 17.07
CA LEU A 66 -10.69 15.30 16.98
C LEU A 66 -11.61 15.73 18.13
N GLY A 67 -11.11 16.63 18.96
CA GLY A 67 -11.86 17.34 20.01
C GLY A 67 -12.32 18.71 19.54
N ARG A 68 -12.20 19.71 20.43
CA ARG A 68 -12.61 21.11 20.22
C ARG A 68 -11.43 22.06 20.07
N ARG A 69 -10.22 21.56 19.91
CA ARG A 69 -9.02 22.38 19.68
C ARG A 69 -8.37 22.03 18.35
N TYR A 70 -7.82 23.04 17.71
CA TYR A 70 -7.02 22.85 16.48
C TYR A 70 -5.60 22.40 16.79
N GLY A 71 -5.11 22.82 17.97
CA GLY A 71 -3.77 22.49 18.45
C GLY A 71 -2.71 23.51 18.08
N SER A 72 -1.46 23.12 18.30
CA SER A 72 -0.30 23.94 17.97
C SER A 72 -0.11 24.03 16.46
N VAL A 73 0.10 25.25 15.96
CA VAL A 73 0.27 25.54 14.53
C VAL A 73 1.76 25.67 14.24
N ASN A 74 2.18 25.03 13.17
CA ASN A 74 3.51 25.22 12.63
C ASN A 74 3.58 26.57 11.93
N GLU A 75 4.55 27.40 12.28
CA GLU A 75 4.69 28.79 11.80
C GLU A 75 4.95 28.86 10.30
N THR A 76 5.69 27.89 9.75
CA THR A 76 6.04 27.85 8.34
C THR A 76 4.86 27.48 7.45
N THR A 77 4.06 26.47 7.87
CA THR A 77 2.96 25.94 7.05
C THR A 77 1.62 26.58 7.39
N GLY A 78 1.50 27.16 8.58
CA GLY A 78 0.25 27.77 9.08
C GLY A 78 -0.85 26.75 9.42
N ILE A 79 -0.56 25.43 9.45
CA ILE A 79 -1.49 24.38 9.85
C ILE A 79 -1.04 23.68 11.12
N SER A 80 -1.95 22.99 11.82
CA SER A 80 -1.62 22.31 13.06
C SER A 80 -0.78 21.06 12.82
N TYR A 81 0.04 20.69 13.81
CA TYR A 81 0.81 19.45 13.73
C TYR A 81 -0.09 18.22 13.55
N THR A 82 -1.22 18.17 14.22
CA THR A 82 -2.23 17.09 14.06
C THR A 82 -2.73 17.02 12.61
N GLU A 83 -2.97 18.14 11.96
CA GLU A 83 -3.35 18.15 10.54
C GLU A 83 -2.20 17.78 9.62
N MET A 84 -0.96 18.18 9.95
CA MET A 84 0.24 17.77 9.20
C MET A 84 0.45 16.26 9.26
N GLU A 85 0.30 15.66 10.45
CA GLU A 85 0.36 14.20 10.65
C GLU A 85 -0.71 13.47 9.84
N TYR A 86 -1.94 13.95 9.89
CA TYR A 86 -3.05 13.40 9.12
C TYR A 86 -2.77 13.46 7.61
N ASN A 87 -2.34 14.61 7.09
CA ASN A 87 -2.02 14.76 5.67
C ASN A 87 -0.91 13.78 5.26
N TYR A 88 0.13 13.68 6.08
CA TYR A 88 1.23 12.76 5.83
C TYR A 88 0.77 11.29 5.80
N ALA A 89 -0.06 10.87 6.74
CA ALA A 89 -0.62 9.52 6.76
C ALA A 89 -1.46 9.22 5.50
N ILE A 90 -2.23 10.21 5.03
CA ILE A 90 -2.99 10.10 3.77
C ILE A 90 -2.06 9.95 2.56
N ASP A 91 -1.04 10.80 2.46
CA ASP A 91 -0.07 10.79 1.35
C ASP A 91 0.70 9.46 1.28
N LYS A 92 0.95 8.85 2.43
CA LYS A 92 1.58 7.52 2.55
C LYS A 92 0.62 6.35 2.30
N GLY A 93 -0.66 6.61 2.13
CA GLY A 93 -1.67 5.56 1.93
C GLY A 93 -1.88 4.67 3.17
N ILE A 94 -1.60 5.20 4.37
CA ILE A 94 -1.89 4.50 5.62
C ILE A 94 -3.39 4.57 5.88
N PRO A 95 -4.07 3.46 6.22
CA PRO A 95 -5.47 3.47 6.56
C PRO A 95 -5.75 4.36 7.76
N VAL A 96 -6.62 5.38 7.57
CA VAL A 96 -6.94 6.38 8.60
C VAL A 96 -8.33 6.14 9.14
N LEU A 97 -8.43 5.99 10.46
CA LEU A 97 -9.65 5.86 11.24
C LEU A 97 -9.89 7.18 11.98
N VAL A 98 -11.00 7.86 11.70
CA VAL A 98 -11.30 9.19 12.23
C VAL A 98 -12.42 9.15 13.25
N PHE A 99 -12.19 9.76 14.40
CA PHE A 99 -13.17 9.87 15.48
C PHE A 99 -13.31 11.34 15.89
N ALA A 100 -14.42 11.96 15.53
CA ALA A 100 -14.66 13.37 15.83
C ALA A 100 -15.72 13.55 16.94
N LEU A 101 -15.44 14.43 17.89
CA LEU A 101 -16.41 14.80 18.93
C LEU A 101 -17.64 15.45 18.28
N ASP A 102 -18.82 15.01 18.73
CA ASP A 102 -20.10 15.56 18.29
C ASP A 102 -20.21 17.04 18.70
N ASP A 103 -20.62 17.90 17.76
CA ASP A 103 -20.69 19.33 17.99
C ASP A 103 -21.78 19.74 19.00
N SER A 104 -22.73 18.88 19.32
CA SER A 104 -23.75 19.10 20.32
C SER A 104 -23.27 18.86 21.76
N VAL A 105 -22.09 18.21 21.93
CA VAL A 105 -21.59 17.90 23.29
C VAL A 105 -21.03 19.17 23.93
N GLU A 106 -21.54 19.47 25.11
CA GLU A 106 -21.00 20.51 25.98
C GLU A 106 -19.71 20.05 26.61
N ILE A 107 -18.67 20.86 26.52
CA ILE A 107 -17.38 20.63 27.15
C ILE A 107 -16.92 21.87 27.89
N ASP A 108 -15.98 21.68 28.81
CA ASP A 108 -15.38 22.77 29.57
C ASP A 108 -14.76 23.81 28.63
N ASP A 109 -14.91 25.09 29.00
CA ASP A 109 -14.36 26.20 28.18
C ASP A 109 -12.84 26.15 28.03
N GLU A 110 -12.15 25.52 28.97
CA GLU A 110 -10.70 25.29 28.87
C GLU A 110 -10.30 24.33 27.75
N LYS A 111 -11.20 23.44 27.37
CA LYS A 111 -11.02 22.47 26.28
C LYS A 111 -11.43 23.00 24.91
N LYS A 112 -12.04 24.21 24.86
CA LYS A 112 -12.47 24.83 23.60
C LYS A 112 -11.35 25.66 22.99
N GLU A 113 -11.35 25.74 21.65
CA GLU A 113 -10.49 26.66 20.95
C GLU A 113 -10.97 28.11 21.15
N LYS A 114 -10.10 28.95 21.66
CA LYS A 114 -10.42 30.36 21.97
C LYS A 114 -10.15 31.30 20.79
N ASP A 115 -9.28 30.90 19.89
CA ASP A 115 -8.90 31.66 18.71
C ASP A 115 -9.90 31.38 17.56
N ASP A 116 -10.52 32.45 17.05
CA ASP A 116 -11.53 32.35 16.00
C ASP A 116 -10.95 31.80 14.68
N ILE A 117 -9.71 32.14 14.34
CA ILE A 117 -9.03 31.66 13.15
C ILE A 117 -8.79 30.15 13.27
N LYS A 118 -8.31 29.71 14.44
CA LYS A 118 -8.10 28.29 14.71
C LYS A 118 -9.40 27.51 14.75
N ARG A 119 -10.51 28.10 15.23
CA ARG A 119 -11.83 27.47 15.16
C ARG A 119 -12.28 27.24 13.72
N GLY A 120 -12.07 28.21 12.85
CA GLY A 120 -12.35 28.06 11.42
C GLY A 120 -11.54 26.92 10.79
N LYS A 121 -10.23 26.92 11.06
CA LYS A 121 -9.32 25.83 10.59
C LYS A 121 -9.71 24.46 11.13
N LEU A 122 -10.12 24.36 12.40
CA LEU A 122 -10.61 23.11 12.99
C LEU A 122 -11.85 22.59 12.25
N ALA A 123 -12.81 23.47 11.95
CA ALA A 123 -14.03 23.10 11.23
C ALA A 123 -13.73 22.59 9.82
N GLU A 124 -12.82 23.25 9.11
CA GLU A 124 -12.33 22.82 7.79
C GLU A 124 -11.63 21.47 7.88
N PHE A 125 -10.71 21.32 8.83
CA PHE A 125 -9.98 20.07 9.05
C PHE A 125 -10.93 18.92 9.42
N LYS A 126 -11.86 19.14 10.34
CA LYS A 126 -12.90 18.15 10.71
C LYS A 126 -13.72 17.74 9.48
N SER A 127 -14.19 18.71 8.70
CA SER A 127 -14.92 18.44 7.46
C SER A 127 -14.10 17.62 6.46
N LYS A 128 -12.83 17.96 6.29
CA LYS A 128 -11.88 17.23 5.42
C LYS A 128 -11.65 15.80 5.92
N ALA A 129 -11.38 15.62 7.21
CA ALA A 129 -11.10 14.32 7.79
C ALA A 129 -12.30 13.36 7.77
N MET A 130 -13.53 13.91 7.90
CA MET A 130 -14.76 13.13 7.84
C MET A 130 -15.17 12.68 6.43
N ARG A 131 -14.54 13.23 5.38
CA ARG A 131 -14.83 12.85 3.98
C ARG A 131 -14.04 11.59 3.59
N ASN A 132 -14.70 10.67 2.91
CA ASN A 132 -14.05 9.51 2.24
C ASN A 132 -13.15 8.66 3.14
N ARG A 133 -13.42 8.60 4.44
CA ARG A 133 -12.65 7.81 5.41
C ARG A 133 -13.58 6.98 6.29
N LEU A 134 -13.01 6.01 6.98
CA LEU A 134 -13.69 5.32 8.08
C LEU A 134 -13.80 6.32 9.23
N ALA A 135 -14.90 7.06 9.24
CA ALA A 135 -15.12 8.16 10.16
C ALA A 135 -16.33 7.89 11.04
N SER A 136 -16.24 8.25 12.31
CA SER A 136 -17.29 8.10 13.30
C SER A 136 -17.34 9.32 14.20
N ILE A 137 -18.53 9.65 14.69
CA ILE A 137 -18.76 10.73 15.65
C ILE A 137 -18.90 10.08 17.02
N TRP A 138 -18.33 10.68 18.06
CA TRP A 138 -18.45 10.23 19.44
C TRP A 138 -18.94 11.36 20.35
N ARG A 139 -19.63 11.02 21.44
CA ARG A 139 -20.23 11.97 22.39
C ARG A 139 -19.64 11.88 23.78
N ASP A 140 -19.22 10.69 24.15
CA ASP A 140 -18.59 10.45 25.44
C ASP A 140 -17.42 9.46 25.28
N GLN A 141 -16.65 9.35 26.34
CA GLN A 141 -15.43 8.55 26.35
C GLN A 141 -15.71 7.05 26.15
N SER A 142 -16.81 6.53 26.68
CA SER A 142 -17.18 5.10 26.53
C SER A 142 -17.56 4.79 25.08
N GLU A 143 -18.31 5.69 24.44
CA GLU A 143 -18.66 5.58 23.01
C GLU A 143 -17.40 5.62 22.13
N LEU A 144 -16.46 6.52 22.42
CA LEU A 144 -15.17 6.60 21.70
C LEU A 144 -14.42 5.28 21.80
N MET A 145 -14.28 4.72 23.01
CA MET A 145 -13.57 3.47 23.24
C MET A 145 -14.20 2.31 22.48
N GLY A 146 -15.51 2.15 22.55
CA GLY A 146 -16.24 1.12 21.82
C GLY A 146 -16.07 1.22 20.32
N LYS A 147 -16.15 2.43 19.77
CA LYS A 147 -15.99 2.70 18.33
C LYS A 147 -14.58 2.41 17.85
N ILE A 148 -13.55 2.79 18.61
CA ILE A 148 -12.15 2.51 18.27
C ILE A 148 -11.90 1.00 18.29
N ALA A 149 -12.37 0.29 19.32
CA ALA A 149 -12.20 -1.17 19.41
C ALA A 149 -12.80 -1.88 18.19
N ILE A 150 -14.03 -1.54 17.83
CA ILE A 150 -14.71 -2.12 16.66
C ILE A 150 -13.98 -1.76 15.37
N ALA A 151 -13.62 -0.49 15.18
CA ALA A 151 -12.97 -0.03 13.96
C ALA A 151 -11.58 -0.68 13.75
N ILE A 152 -10.80 -0.85 14.80
CA ILE A 152 -9.51 -1.55 14.73
C ILE A 152 -9.70 -3.03 14.38
N MET A 153 -10.69 -3.71 15.00
CA MET A 153 -10.98 -5.10 14.65
C MET A 153 -11.39 -5.24 13.19
N GLN A 154 -12.25 -4.38 12.69
CA GLN A 154 -12.66 -4.37 11.28
C GLN A 154 -11.48 -4.07 10.37
N ALA A 155 -10.68 -3.04 10.66
CA ALA A 155 -9.52 -2.67 9.86
C ALA A 155 -8.51 -3.84 9.76
N LYS A 156 -8.22 -4.53 10.86
CA LYS A 156 -7.34 -5.72 10.87
C LYS A 156 -7.86 -6.86 9.99
N ASN A 157 -9.17 -7.01 9.90
CA ASN A 157 -9.78 -8.08 9.10
C ASN A 157 -9.86 -7.72 7.60
N GLU A 158 -10.23 -6.48 7.30
CA GLU A 158 -10.54 -6.04 5.94
C GLU A 158 -9.34 -5.45 5.19
N ILE A 159 -8.45 -4.75 5.90
CA ILE A 159 -7.32 -4.04 5.32
C ILE A 159 -6.03 -4.73 5.72
N LYS A 160 -5.50 -5.57 4.84
CA LYS A 160 -4.26 -6.31 5.12
C LYS A 160 -3.06 -5.36 5.15
N ARG A 161 -2.32 -5.43 6.25
CA ARG A 161 -1.06 -4.70 6.47
C ARG A 161 0.04 -5.66 6.88
N PRO A 162 1.33 -5.32 6.68
CA PRO A 162 2.45 -6.22 7.00
C PRO A 162 2.49 -6.61 8.48
N GLY A 163 2.29 -5.64 9.38
CA GLY A 163 2.41 -5.85 10.81
C GLY A 163 3.81 -6.22 11.28
N TRP A 164 3.94 -6.39 12.58
CA TRP A 164 5.17 -6.81 13.24
C TRP A 164 5.12 -8.30 13.55
N HIS A 165 6.10 -9.03 13.04
CA HIS A 165 6.30 -10.44 13.31
C HIS A 165 7.36 -10.63 14.40
N ARG A 166 7.10 -11.51 15.34
CA ARG A 166 8.16 -11.93 16.27
C ARG A 166 9.20 -12.70 15.47
N GLY A 167 10.42 -12.14 15.38
CA GLY A 167 11.53 -12.81 14.71
C GLY A 167 11.80 -14.18 15.33
N ASN A 168 11.89 -15.20 14.48
CA ASN A 168 12.42 -16.51 14.85
C ASN A 168 13.76 -16.67 14.14
N ASP A 169 14.85 -16.54 14.88
CA ASP A 169 16.20 -16.59 14.31
C ASP A 169 16.47 -17.91 13.57
N VAL A 170 15.89 -19.01 14.04
CA VAL A 170 16.01 -20.33 13.42
C VAL A 170 15.32 -20.35 12.04
N GLU A 171 14.13 -19.80 11.96
CA GLU A 171 13.37 -19.73 10.69
C GLU A 171 14.04 -18.77 9.69
N LYS A 172 14.54 -17.63 10.17
CA LYS A 172 15.32 -16.69 9.36
C LYS A 172 16.58 -17.34 8.80
N GLU A 173 17.32 -18.09 9.60
CA GLU A 173 18.52 -18.79 9.18
C GLU A 173 18.19 -19.88 8.14
N ARG A 174 17.10 -20.60 8.32
CA ARG A 174 16.60 -21.58 7.36
C ARG A 174 16.26 -20.95 6.02
N LEU A 175 15.49 -19.85 6.03
CA LEU A 175 15.12 -19.11 4.81
C LEU A 175 16.33 -18.53 4.08
N LEU A 176 17.33 -18.02 4.82
CA LEU A 176 18.57 -17.54 4.22
C LEU A 176 19.33 -18.69 3.52
N LYS A 177 19.42 -19.85 4.15
CA LYS A 177 20.06 -21.03 3.53
C LYS A 177 19.32 -21.47 2.26
N GLU A 178 17.98 -21.46 2.29
CA GLU A 178 17.16 -21.79 1.12
C GLU A 178 17.35 -20.81 -0.02
N ILE A 179 17.38 -19.49 0.29
CA ILE A 179 17.67 -18.43 -0.70
C ILE A 179 19.05 -18.64 -1.35
N ASP A 180 20.06 -18.93 -0.56
CA ASP A 180 21.42 -19.16 -1.08
C ASP A 180 21.49 -20.42 -1.95
N LEU A 181 20.77 -21.46 -1.60
CA LEU A 181 20.67 -22.69 -2.38
C LEU A 181 19.97 -22.45 -3.73
N LEU A 182 18.84 -21.73 -3.71
CA LEU A 182 18.10 -21.37 -4.92
C LEU A 182 18.91 -20.43 -5.83
N ARG A 183 19.67 -19.50 -5.28
CA ARG A 183 20.58 -18.63 -6.05
C ARG A 183 21.64 -19.46 -6.77
N LYS A 184 22.24 -20.40 -6.08
CA LYS A 184 23.27 -21.29 -6.65
C LYS A 184 22.69 -22.16 -7.76
N GLU A 185 21.50 -22.73 -7.55
CA GLU A 185 20.80 -23.50 -8.58
C GLU A 185 20.47 -22.65 -9.81
N ASN A 186 20.01 -21.42 -9.61
CA ASN A 186 19.76 -20.48 -10.69
C ASN A 186 21.03 -20.13 -11.50
N GLU A 187 22.16 -19.95 -10.80
CA GLU A 187 23.44 -19.71 -11.47
C GLU A 187 23.89 -20.92 -12.29
N ASP A 188 23.75 -22.12 -11.76
CA ASP A 188 24.12 -23.35 -12.46
C ASP A 188 23.21 -23.60 -13.67
N LEU A 189 21.90 -23.34 -13.55
CA LEU A 189 20.96 -23.40 -14.67
C LEU A 189 21.32 -22.38 -15.76
N ARG A 190 21.68 -21.15 -15.40
CA ARG A 190 22.08 -20.12 -16.35
C ARG A 190 23.36 -20.51 -17.11
N LYS A 191 24.37 -21.02 -16.40
CA LYS A 191 25.60 -21.55 -17.03
C LYS A 191 25.28 -22.73 -17.93
N GLY A 192 24.34 -23.57 -17.56
CA GLY A 192 23.86 -24.67 -18.40
C GLY A 192 23.24 -24.20 -19.70
N ILE A 193 22.43 -23.15 -19.66
CA ILE A 193 21.80 -22.54 -20.85
C ILE A 193 22.86 -21.90 -21.73
N GLU A 194 23.77 -21.10 -21.18
CA GLU A 194 24.86 -20.46 -21.90
C GLU A 194 25.76 -21.50 -22.61
N SER A 195 26.04 -22.63 -21.96
CA SER A 195 26.82 -23.71 -22.54
C SER A 195 26.07 -24.50 -23.64
N HIS A 196 24.74 -24.43 -23.69
CA HIS A 196 23.92 -25.00 -24.75
C HIS A 196 23.77 -24.07 -25.94
N ASP A 197 23.76 -22.75 -25.72
CA ASP A 197 23.74 -21.77 -26.82
C ASP A 197 25.06 -21.74 -27.62
N ASP A 198 26.20 -22.12 -27.03
CA ASP A 198 27.48 -22.23 -27.72
C ASP A 198 27.56 -23.48 -28.64
N LYS A 199 26.60 -24.41 -28.54
CA LYS A 199 26.32 -25.40 -29.57
C LYS A 199 25.33 -24.84 -30.58
N SER A 200 25.64 -23.66 -31.12
CA SER A 200 24.91 -23.10 -32.24
C SER A 200 24.88 -24.18 -33.33
N ILE A 201 23.69 -24.57 -33.75
CA ILE A 201 23.49 -25.43 -34.91
C ILE A 201 24.29 -24.79 -36.02
N ASP A 202 25.34 -25.47 -36.47
CA ASP A 202 26.17 -25.00 -37.57
C ASP A 202 25.30 -24.96 -38.83
N PHE A 203 24.67 -23.81 -39.07
CA PHE A 203 23.83 -23.55 -40.22
C PHE A 203 24.60 -23.76 -41.54
N ASP A 204 25.94 -23.62 -41.53
CA ASP A 204 26.78 -23.90 -42.68
C ASP A 204 26.86 -25.40 -42.99
N LEU A 205 26.83 -26.27 -41.98
CA LEU A 205 26.74 -27.72 -42.15
C LEU A 205 25.37 -28.13 -42.73
N LEU A 206 24.29 -27.50 -42.33
CA LEU A 206 22.95 -27.74 -42.86
C LEU A 206 22.83 -27.28 -44.32
N HIS A 207 23.43 -26.13 -44.68
CA HIS A 207 23.46 -25.63 -46.06
C HIS A 207 24.34 -26.48 -46.95
N ARG A 208 25.42 -27.07 -46.46
CA ARG A 208 26.28 -27.99 -47.24
C ARG A 208 25.63 -29.37 -47.42
N ALA A 209 24.76 -29.82 -46.53
CA ALA A 209 24.05 -31.08 -46.63
C ALA A 209 22.83 -31.03 -47.57
N ALA A 210 22.25 -29.88 -47.79
CA ALA A 210 21.05 -29.71 -48.62
C ALA A 210 21.20 -30.16 -50.09
N PRO A 211 22.34 -29.94 -50.78
CA PRO A 211 22.48 -30.39 -52.19
C PRO A 211 22.55 -31.90 -52.35
N ALA A 212 23.00 -32.64 -51.32
CA ALA A 212 23.14 -34.12 -51.44
C ALA A 212 21.79 -34.86 -51.35
N ALA A 213 20.80 -34.28 -50.67
CA ALA A 213 19.47 -34.85 -50.55
C ALA A 213 18.67 -34.71 -51.85
N GLN A 214 18.82 -33.61 -52.57
CA GLN A 214 18.11 -33.39 -53.85
C GLN A 214 18.62 -34.28 -54.97
N LYS A 215 19.88 -34.72 -54.98
CA LYS A 215 20.40 -35.67 -55.98
C LYS A 215 19.94 -37.12 -55.82
N ARG A 216 19.48 -37.50 -54.61
CA ARG A 216 18.92 -38.83 -54.36
C ARG A 216 17.44 -38.96 -54.67
N ALA A 217 16.65 -37.86 -54.63
CA ALA A 217 15.22 -37.86 -54.94
C ALA A 217 14.92 -37.87 -56.47
N GLY A 218 15.89 -37.62 -57.32
CA GLY A 218 15.70 -37.50 -58.75
C GLY A 218 15.80 -38.81 -59.55
N ARG A 219 15.88 -40.00 -58.93
CA ARG A 219 16.10 -41.26 -59.63
C ARG A 219 15.02 -42.34 -59.48
N HIS A 220 13.87 -42.05 -58.96
CA HIS A 220 12.76 -43.02 -59.04
C HIS A 220 11.43 -42.35 -59.19
N GLY A 221 10.69 -42.66 -60.28
CA GLY A 221 9.28 -42.61 -60.31
C GLY A 221 8.64 -41.53 -61.20
N LYS A 222 8.55 -41.79 -62.49
CA LYS A 222 7.41 -41.29 -63.31
C LYS A 222 6.14 -41.95 -62.75
N GLY A 223 5.36 -41.22 -61.98
CA GLY A 223 4.05 -41.64 -61.55
C GLY A 223 3.08 -40.46 -61.69
N VAL A 224 2.14 -40.63 -62.56
CA VAL A 224 1.02 -39.76 -62.84
C VAL A 224 0.22 -39.51 -61.55
N VAL A 225 0.00 -38.28 -61.19
CA VAL A 225 -1.02 -37.95 -60.18
C VAL A 225 -1.93 -36.86 -60.72
N HIS A 226 -3.22 -37.24 -60.79
CA HIS A 226 -4.37 -36.39 -61.06
C HIS A 226 -4.46 -35.28 -60.02
N GLY A 227 -5.04 -34.16 -60.48
CA GLY A 227 -5.29 -32.97 -59.69
C GLY A 227 -6.21 -33.20 -58.50
N LEU A 228 -5.93 -32.40 -57.47
CA LEU A 228 -6.89 -32.05 -56.47
C LEU A 228 -6.76 -30.54 -56.19
N ASP A 229 -7.93 -29.95 -56.12
CA ASP A 229 -8.24 -28.55 -56.14
C ASP A 229 -7.59 -27.77 -54.96
N ARG A 230 -7.28 -26.54 -55.25
CA ARG A 230 -6.98 -25.49 -54.26
C ARG A 230 -8.31 -25.05 -53.69
N GLU A 231 -8.47 -25.18 -52.39
CA GLU A 231 -9.23 -24.25 -51.56
C GLU A 231 -8.94 -24.56 -50.10
N ASP A 232 -8.93 -23.45 -49.25
CA ASP A 232 -8.86 -23.43 -47.80
C ASP A 232 -7.52 -23.70 -47.08
N LEU A 233 -6.75 -22.65 -46.93
CA LEU A 233 -6.03 -22.34 -45.66
C LEU A 233 -5.77 -20.84 -45.55
N SER A 234 -6.55 -20.23 -44.68
CA SER A 234 -6.42 -18.84 -44.24
C SER A 234 -5.16 -18.64 -43.36
N PRO A 235 -4.42 -17.54 -43.44
CA PRO A 235 -3.23 -17.29 -42.66
C PRO A 235 -3.57 -16.54 -41.37
N ALA A 236 -3.23 -17.11 -40.24
CA ALA A 236 -3.16 -16.40 -38.97
C ALA A 236 -1.75 -16.57 -38.40
N ALA A 237 -1.05 -15.47 -38.29
CA ALA A 237 -0.07 -15.06 -37.31
C ALA A 237 1.09 -14.26 -37.94
N GLN A 238 0.90 -12.95 -38.01
CA GLN A 238 2.01 -12.01 -38.16
C GLN A 238 2.36 -11.46 -36.78
N GLY A 239 3.56 -11.83 -36.30
CA GLY A 239 4.19 -11.23 -35.14
C GLY A 239 4.71 -9.83 -35.48
N GLY A 240 4.19 -8.83 -34.80
CA GLY A 240 4.65 -7.45 -34.87
C GLY A 240 5.77 -7.18 -33.88
N ALA A 241 6.94 -6.83 -34.36
CA ALA A 241 8.04 -6.30 -33.59
C ALA A 241 7.70 -4.90 -33.07
N CYS A 242 7.85 -4.68 -31.78
CA CYS A 242 7.66 -3.37 -31.15
C CYS A 242 9.02 -2.65 -31.07
N GLN A 243 9.18 -1.61 -31.88
CA GLN A 243 10.31 -0.68 -31.81
C GLN A 243 10.05 0.39 -30.76
N HIS A 244 10.94 0.54 -29.80
CA HIS A 244 11.00 1.67 -28.86
C HIS A 244 11.30 2.98 -29.60
N ARG A 245 10.43 3.95 -29.48
CA ARG A 245 10.73 5.37 -29.69
C ARG A 245 10.21 6.19 -28.51
N ALA A 246 11.13 6.80 -27.80
CA ALA A 246 10.88 7.78 -26.78
C ALA A 246 10.41 9.11 -27.40
N HIS A 247 9.30 9.65 -26.93
CA HIS A 247 9.00 11.08 -26.99
C HIS A 247 8.23 11.51 -25.75
N ALA A 248 8.81 12.49 -25.05
CA ALA A 248 8.19 13.23 -23.98
C ALA A 248 7.04 14.12 -24.53
N HIS A 249 5.91 14.19 -23.83
CA HIS A 249 5.20 15.43 -23.47
C HIS A 249 3.91 15.19 -22.71
N ALA A 250 3.78 16.03 -21.66
CA ALA A 250 2.57 16.62 -21.09
C ALA A 250 1.43 15.71 -20.57
N GLY A 251 1.30 15.71 -19.29
CA GLY A 251 0.16 15.84 -18.39
C GLY A 251 -1.23 15.53 -18.90
N GLU A 252 -1.78 14.42 -18.34
CA GLU A 252 -3.21 14.37 -18.06
C GLU A 252 -3.46 13.35 -16.95
N ASN A 253 -4.18 13.83 -15.91
CA ASN A 253 -4.63 13.09 -14.75
C ASN A 253 -5.59 11.96 -15.17
N ILE A 254 -5.20 10.71 -14.97
CA ILE A 254 -6.15 9.61 -14.96
C ILE A 254 -6.28 9.14 -13.51
N ALA A 255 -7.33 9.64 -12.86
CA ALA A 255 -7.82 9.11 -11.59
C ALA A 255 -8.21 7.64 -11.77
N CYS A 256 -7.46 6.75 -11.14
CA CYS A 256 -7.77 5.33 -11.12
C CYS A 256 -8.87 5.08 -10.08
N ASP A 257 -10.11 5.00 -10.54
CA ASP A 257 -11.32 4.72 -9.75
C ASP A 257 -11.30 3.23 -9.37
N LYS A 258 -10.76 2.89 -8.18
CA LYS A 258 -10.73 1.53 -7.60
C LYS A 258 -11.50 1.42 -6.28
N PHE A 259 -12.51 2.24 -6.04
CA PHE A 259 -13.32 2.18 -4.82
C PHE A 259 -14.83 2.13 -5.10
N SER A 260 -15.26 1.15 -5.87
CA SER A 260 -16.70 0.93 -6.15
C SER A 260 -17.34 -0.21 -5.35
N VAL A 261 -16.76 -0.67 -4.22
CA VAL A 261 -17.29 -1.83 -3.48
C VAL A 261 -18.07 -1.47 -2.21
N PHE A 262 -18.09 -0.21 -1.78
CA PHE A 262 -18.74 0.17 -0.50
C PHE A 262 -20.03 0.99 -0.63
N LYS A 263 -20.87 0.73 -1.65
CA LYS A 263 -22.21 1.37 -1.73
C LYS A 263 -23.38 0.50 -1.24
N GLY A 264 -23.13 -0.51 -0.42
CA GLY A 264 -24.15 -1.49 -0.02
C GLY A 264 -24.63 -1.50 1.44
N LEU A 265 -24.19 -0.65 2.33
CA LEU A 265 -24.59 -0.66 3.74
C LEU A 265 -25.16 0.68 4.22
N ARG A 266 -26.29 1.08 3.60
CA ARG A 266 -27.25 1.98 4.23
C ARG A 266 -28.60 1.29 4.24
N ARG A 267 -28.97 0.74 5.37
CA ARG A 267 -30.30 0.45 5.97
C ARG A 267 -30.19 -0.80 6.83
N ILE A 268 -29.99 -0.62 8.08
CA ILE A 268 -30.84 -1.09 9.18
C ILE A 268 -30.43 -0.23 10.38
#